data_10cdcac4cfd8c4b231bd38fd95ecfb4d
#
_entry.id   10cdcac4cfd8c4b231bd38fd95ecfb4d
#
_cell.length_a   1.000
_cell.length_b   1.000
_cell.length_c   1.000
_cell.angle_alpha   90.00
_cell.angle_beta   90.00
_cell.angle_gamma   90.00
#
_symmetry.space_group_name_H-M   'P 1'
#
loop_
_entity.id
_entity.type
_entity.pdbx_description
1 polymer ?
#
loop_
_entity_poly.entity_id
_entity_poly.type
_entity_poly.pdbx_seq_one_letter_code
_entity_poly.pdbx_strand_id
1 'polypeptide(L)'
;VTPEKAAPLTPQGYIFREQINAYFISHPHLDHVAGLILGSPDDKKKTIYTLADSANTLHNHYFNWKSWPNFSDAGNGERLGTYRINSPRVGQTFTLGVTPMRGVIYPLSHNGTASSMLLISARGESFAYFGDTGADAVERSKNLDAIWRVLGPLIQQKALKGMIIETSYDDAQPDNKLLGHLTPKLLLSELTQLEKYSGGAGSLKDLPIVISHIKPTLVAGKDPQALIQQQLSAGNSLGVKFMFMQQGDKAVF
;
A
#
# COMPACT_ATOMS: atom_id res chain seq x y z
N VAL A 1 12.95 -18.63 -7.36
CA VAL A 1 14.20 -19.08 -6.72
C VAL A 1 14.14 -20.60 -6.60
N THR A 2 15.13 -21.32 -7.15
CA THR A 2 15.22 -22.77 -6.99
C THR A 2 15.79 -23.13 -5.61
N PRO A 3 15.52 -24.34 -5.08
CA PRO A 3 16.10 -24.78 -3.82
C PRO A 3 17.63 -24.73 -3.78
N GLU A 4 18.30 -25.09 -4.87
CA GLU A 4 19.77 -25.05 -4.99
C GLU A 4 20.31 -23.62 -4.86
N LYS A 5 19.64 -22.65 -5.48
CA LYS A 5 20.01 -21.22 -5.39
C LYS A 5 19.74 -20.64 -4.00
N ALA A 6 18.77 -21.17 -3.29
CA ALA A 6 18.40 -20.70 -1.95
C ALA A 6 19.26 -21.31 -0.85
N ALA A 7 19.89 -22.47 -1.06
CA ALA A 7 20.61 -23.21 -0.01
C ALA A 7 21.64 -22.34 0.73
N PRO A 8 21.76 -22.46 2.06
CA PRO A 8 21.06 -23.41 2.94
C PRO A 8 19.65 -23.00 3.37
N LEU A 9 19.13 -21.86 2.90
CA LEU A 9 17.78 -21.36 3.23
C LEU A 9 16.72 -22.11 2.38
N THR A 10 15.48 -22.06 2.82
CA THR A 10 14.35 -22.37 1.96
C THR A 10 14.20 -21.30 0.87
N PRO A 11 13.55 -21.57 -0.29
CA PRO A 11 13.29 -20.54 -1.30
C PRO A 11 12.59 -19.30 -0.74
N GLN A 12 11.62 -19.47 0.17
CA GLN A 12 10.91 -18.40 0.84
C GLN A 12 11.83 -17.60 1.79
N GLY A 13 12.64 -18.31 2.59
CA GLY A 13 13.62 -17.70 3.48
C GLY A 13 14.69 -16.91 2.71
N TYR A 14 15.12 -17.41 1.55
CA TYR A 14 16.05 -16.70 0.68
C TYR A 14 15.45 -15.40 0.12
N ILE A 15 14.19 -15.43 -0.34
CA ILE A 15 13.49 -14.22 -0.79
C ILE A 15 13.39 -13.23 0.37
N PHE A 16 12.90 -13.68 1.52
CA PHE A 16 12.69 -12.86 2.70
C PHE A 16 13.99 -12.19 3.17
N ARG A 17 15.07 -12.96 3.34
CA ARG A 17 16.33 -12.44 3.89
C ARG A 17 17.20 -11.75 2.85
N GLU A 18 17.32 -12.33 1.63
CA GLU A 18 18.37 -11.93 0.70
C GLU A 18 17.86 -11.05 -0.46
N GLN A 19 16.59 -11.17 -0.85
CA GLN A 19 16.06 -10.41 -1.99
C GLN A 19 15.26 -9.16 -1.57
N ILE A 20 14.55 -9.21 -0.45
CA ILE A 20 13.89 -8.03 0.09
C ILE A 20 14.95 -7.14 0.75
N ASN A 21 15.18 -5.95 0.21
CA ASN A 21 16.22 -5.04 0.67
C ASN A 21 15.70 -3.94 1.62
N ALA A 22 14.40 -3.66 1.60
CA ALA A 22 13.76 -2.67 2.45
C ALA A 22 12.26 -2.96 2.54
N TYR A 23 11.61 -2.36 3.50
CA TYR A 23 10.16 -2.41 3.67
C TYR A 23 9.57 -1.01 3.59
N PHE A 24 8.38 -0.93 3.02
CA PHE A 24 7.48 0.20 3.20
C PHE A 24 6.29 -0.26 4.04
N ILE A 25 6.04 0.43 5.13
CA ILE A 25 4.87 0.20 5.98
C ILE A 25 3.93 1.39 5.80
N SER A 26 2.78 1.14 5.18
CA SER A 26 1.78 2.17 4.92
C SER A 26 1.17 2.72 6.20
N HIS A 27 0.85 1.82 7.15
CA HIS A 27 0.30 2.11 8.46
C HIS A 27 0.47 0.91 9.41
N PRO A 28 0.31 1.09 10.73
CA PRO A 28 0.75 0.10 11.72
C PRO A 28 -0.35 -0.88 12.15
N HIS A 29 -1.44 -1.07 11.40
CA HIS A 29 -2.41 -2.11 11.73
C HIS A 29 -1.79 -3.50 11.63
N LEU A 30 -2.27 -4.43 12.44
CA LEU A 30 -1.63 -5.73 12.64
C LEU A 30 -1.57 -6.55 11.35
N ASP A 31 -2.60 -6.51 10.52
CA ASP A 31 -2.67 -7.21 9.23
C ASP A 31 -1.66 -6.69 8.19
N HIS A 32 -1.07 -5.49 8.42
CA HIS A 32 -0.02 -4.91 7.57
C HIS A 32 1.40 -5.11 8.13
N VAL A 33 1.54 -5.40 9.42
CA VAL A 33 2.86 -5.48 10.07
C VAL A 33 3.18 -6.85 10.65
N ALA A 34 2.21 -7.76 10.78
CA ALA A 34 2.41 -9.06 11.41
C ALA A 34 3.56 -9.87 10.77
N GLY A 35 3.63 -9.91 9.45
CA GLY A 35 4.69 -10.62 8.73
C GLY A 35 6.09 -10.06 9.01
N LEU A 36 6.23 -8.73 9.10
CA LEU A 36 7.47 -8.06 9.47
C LEU A 36 7.86 -8.39 10.91
N ILE A 37 6.91 -8.27 11.85
CA ILE A 37 7.18 -8.47 13.29
C ILE A 37 7.55 -9.92 13.56
N LEU A 38 6.75 -10.87 13.10
CA LEU A 38 6.98 -12.30 13.31
C LEU A 38 8.24 -12.81 12.60
N GLY A 39 8.58 -12.25 11.46
CA GLY A 39 9.79 -12.60 10.71
C GLY A 39 11.07 -11.95 11.24
N SER A 40 10.97 -10.93 12.12
CA SER A 40 12.13 -10.14 12.56
C SER A 40 13.28 -10.93 13.20
N PRO A 41 13.06 -12.04 13.93
CA PRO A 41 14.16 -12.84 14.48
C PRO A 41 15.05 -13.47 13.41
N ASP A 42 14.48 -13.82 12.27
CA ASP A 42 15.17 -14.52 11.17
C ASP A 42 15.65 -13.58 10.06
N ASP A 43 15.31 -12.29 10.15
CA ASP A 43 15.66 -11.30 9.14
C ASP A 43 17.07 -10.72 9.36
N LYS A 44 17.54 -9.96 8.38
CA LYS A 44 18.80 -9.22 8.46
C LYS A 44 18.56 -7.70 8.42
N LYS A 45 19.63 -6.93 8.62
CA LYS A 45 19.56 -5.46 8.67
C LYS A 45 18.92 -4.88 7.41
N LYS A 46 17.81 -4.16 7.60
CA LYS A 46 17.04 -3.48 6.55
C LYS A 46 16.50 -2.13 7.00
N THR A 47 16.14 -1.30 6.03
CA THR A 47 15.44 -0.05 6.32
C THR A 47 13.94 -0.25 6.16
N ILE A 48 13.17 0.25 7.13
CA ILE A 48 11.71 0.41 7.05
C ILE A 48 11.42 1.88 6.76
N TYR A 49 10.66 2.15 5.72
CA TYR A 49 10.16 3.48 5.39
C TYR A 49 8.69 3.57 5.78
N THR A 50 8.33 4.62 6.52
CA THR A 50 6.95 4.83 6.98
C THR A 50 6.75 6.28 7.44
N LEU A 51 5.52 6.71 7.69
CA LEU A 51 5.25 8.01 8.35
C LEU A 51 5.69 7.99 9.82
N ALA A 52 5.97 9.18 10.37
CA ALA A 52 6.43 9.33 11.76
C ALA A 52 5.47 8.71 12.79
N ASP A 53 4.16 8.87 12.59
CA ASP A 53 3.15 8.29 13.50
C ASP A 53 3.18 6.77 13.50
N SER A 54 3.33 6.17 12.31
CA SER A 54 3.49 4.71 12.17
C SER A 54 4.81 4.23 12.79
N ALA A 55 5.90 4.98 12.62
CA ALA A 55 7.18 4.68 13.27
C ALA A 55 7.05 4.70 14.80
N ASN A 56 6.37 5.71 15.34
CA ASN A 56 6.10 5.80 16.78
C ASN A 56 5.28 4.60 17.28
N THR A 57 4.30 4.15 16.51
CA THR A 57 3.51 2.96 16.87
C THR A 57 4.37 1.69 16.84
N LEU A 58 5.22 1.52 15.82
CA LEU A 58 6.14 0.38 15.74
C LEU A 58 7.07 0.33 16.97
N HIS A 59 7.64 1.48 17.37
CA HIS A 59 8.54 1.55 18.53
C HIS A 59 7.82 1.36 19.86
N ASN A 60 6.66 1.93 20.06
CA ASN A 60 6.01 2.00 21.35
C ASN A 60 5.08 0.81 21.62
N HIS A 61 4.52 0.19 20.58
CA HIS A 61 3.50 -0.84 20.74
C HIS A 61 3.94 -2.22 20.25
N TYR A 62 4.91 -2.31 19.34
CA TYR A 62 5.39 -3.60 18.85
C TYR A 62 6.82 -3.91 19.32
N PHE A 63 7.82 -3.14 18.90
CA PHE A 63 9.23 -3.37 19.23
C PHE A 63 9.61 -2.78 20.60
N ASN A 64 9.06 -3.31 21.69
CA ASN A 64 9.08 -2.66 23.00
C ASN A 64 9.39 -3.60 24.18
N TRP A 65 9.82 -4.85 23.91
CA TRP A 65 10.09 -5.90 24.88
C TRP A 65 8.87 -6.40 25.70
N LYS A 66 7.68 -5.81 25.44
CA LYS A 66 6.41 -6.28 26.04
C LYS A 66 5.60 -7.07 25.01
N SER A 67 5.39 -6.49 23.82
CA SER A 67 4.69 -7.15 22.72
C SER A 67 5.63 -8.01 21.89
N TRP A 68 6.85 -7.50 21.59
CA TRP A 68 7.89 -8.20 20.85
C TRP A 68 9.28 -7.64 21.20
N PRO A 69 10.38 -8.43 21.10
CA PRO A 69 11.73 -7.90 21.26
C PRO A 69 12.00 -6.71 20.35
N ASN A 70 12.79 -5.77 20.82
CA ASN A 70 13.04 -4.54 20.06
C ASN A 70 14.07 -4.75 18.94
N PHE A 71 13.58 -5.20 17.79
CA PHE A 71 14.40 -5.34 16.57
C PHE A 71 14.68 -4.02 15.86
N SER A 72 14.15 -2.90 16.34
CA SER A 72 14.36 -1.58 15.74
C SER A 72 15.63 -0.89 16.28
N ASP A 73 15.92 0.29 15.73
CA ASP A 73 17.06 1.16 16.08
C ASP A 73 16.71 2.23 17.11
N ALA A 74 15.45 2.30 17.55
CA ALA A 74 14.97 3.28 18.53
C ALA A 74 13.95 2.64 19.51
N GLY A 75 13.33 3.46 20.35
CA GLY A 75 12.36 3.01 21.36
C GLY A 75 13.00 2.54 22.65
N ASN A 76 12.21 1.88 23.49
CA ASN A 76 12.56 1.47 24.84
C ASN A 76 13.31 0.13 24.91
N GLY A 77 14.19 0.00 25.91
CA GLY A 77 14.97 -1.21 26.18
C GLY A 77 16.15 -1.41 25.24
N GLU A 78 16.73 -2.61 25.26
CA GLU A 78 17.82 -2.98 24.35
C GLU A 78 17.33 -2.96 22.90
N ARG A 79 18.18 -2.43 22.01
CA ARG A 79 17.88 -2.28 20.58
C ARG A 79 18.72 -3.29 19.80
N LEU A 80 18.07 -4.28 19.20
CA LEU A 80 18.76 -5.29 18.39
C LEU A 80 19.25 -4.75 17.04
N GLY A 81 18.62 -3.66 16.56
CA GLY A 81 19.08 -2.90 15.39
C GLY A 81 19.03 -3.66 14.06
N THR A 82 18.15 -4.65 13.96
CA THR A 82 17.85 -5.34 12.69
C THR A 82 17.18 -4.37 11.72
N TYR A 83 16.28 -3.52 12.22
CA TYR A 83 15.56 -2.55 11.41
C TYR A 83 15.93 -1.13 11.78
N ARG A 84 16.32 -0.36 10.75
CA ARG A 84 16.40 1.09 10.83
C ARG A 84 15.08 1.68 10.35
N ILE A 85 14.34 2.36 11.21
CA ILE A 85 13.08 3.00 10.82
C ILE A 85 13.37 4.44 10.35
N ASN A 86 13.04 4.71 9.09
CA ASN A 86 13.22 6.00 8.45
C ASN A 86 11.87 6.60 8.10
N SER A 87 11.61 7.82 8.58
CA SER A 87 10.37 8.55 8.33
C SER A 87 10.68 9.82 7.51
N PRO A 88 10.70 9.71 6.16
CA PRO A 88 10.87 10.87 5.30
C PRO A 88 9.73 11.88 5.53
N ARG A 89 10.01 13.16 5.31
CA ARG A 89 8.94 14.16 5.29
C ARG A 89 7.97 13.89 4.15
N VAL A 90 6.69 14.18 4.37
CA VAL A 90 5.67 14.14 3.33
C VAL A 90 6.13 14.92 2.09
N GLY A 91 6.02 14.33 0.92
CA GLY A 91 6.47 14.92 -0.34
C GLY A 91 7.98 14.95 -0.57
N GLN A 92 8.79 14.52 0.40
CA GLN A 92 10.25 14.45 0.24
C GLN A 92 10.63 13.21 -0.55
N THR A 93 11.48 13.40 -1.56
CA THR A 93 12.08 12.29 -2.32
C THR A 93 13.21 11.63 -1.54
N PHE A 94 13.22 10.31 -1.50
CA PHE A 94 14.29 9.51 -0.89
C PHE A 94 14.66 8.30 -1.75
N THR A 95 15.80 7.68 -1.49
CA THR A 95 16.23 6.45 -2.17
C THR A 95 15.64 5.24 -1.45
N LEU A 96 15.06 4.30 -2.19
CA LEU A 96 14.49 3.05 -1.66
C LEU A 96 15.59 2.00 -1.47
N GLY A 97 16.01 1.78 -0.23
CA GLY A 97 17.04 0.80 0.10
C GLY A 97 18.33 1.03 -0.67
N VAL A 98 18.86 -0.04 -1.25
CA VAL A 98 20.09 -0.02 -2.09
C VAL A 98 19.77 0.00 -3.60
N THR A 99 18.57 0.39 -3.97
CA THR A 99 18.10 0.39 -5.37
C THR A 99 18.26 1.77 -6.01
N PRO A 100 18.24 1.90 -7.35
CA PRO A 100 18.16 3.19 -8.03
C PRO A 100 16.78 3.83 -7.98
N MET A 101 15.78 3.17 -7.35
CA MET A 101 14.42 3.69 -7.25
C MET A 101 14.34 4.83 -6.23
N ARG A 102 13.45 5.78 -6.53
CA ARG A 102 13.08 6.88 -5.62
C ARG A 102 11.70 6.63 -5.07
N GLY A 103 11.49 7.02 -3.82
CA GLY A 103 10.20 7.00 -3.15
C GLY A 103 9.78 8.39 -2.70
N VAL A 104 8.48 8.64 -2.69
CA VAL A 104 7.86 9.80 -2.04
C VAL A 104 6.63 9.28 -1.29
N ILE A 105 6.47 9.67 -0.01
CA ILE A 105 5.33 9.25 0.80
C ILE A 105 4.32 10.39 0.91
N TYR A 106 3.03 10.06 0.76
CA TYR A 106 1.90 10.96 0.94
C TYR A 106 0.91 10.37 1.95
N PRO A 107 0.30 11.19 2.83
CA PRO A 107 -0.66 10.70 3.81
C PRO A 107 -1.97 10.28 3.15
N LEU A 108 -2.61 9.30 3.75
CA LEU A 108 -3.97 8.83 3.47
C LEU A 108 -4.81 8.94 4.75
N SER A 109 -6.13 8.95 4.60
CA SER A 109 -7.07 8.96 5.72
C SER A 109 -7.69 7.58 5.89
N HIS A 110 -7.59 7.04 7.11
CA HIS A 110 -8.07 5.69 7.41
C HIS A 110 -8.64 5.65 8.83
N ASN A 111 -9.89 6.13 8.98
CA ASN A 111 -10.65 6.15 10.24
C ASN A 111 -9.83 6.65 11.44
N GLY A 112 -9.14 7.78 11.27
CA GLY A 112 -8.29 8.39 12.31
C GLY A 112 -6.89 7.79 12.45
N THR A 113 -6.58 6.70 11.78
CA THR A 113 -5.22 6.14 11.69
C THR A 113 -4.46 6.81 10.54
N ALA A 114 -3.22 7.22 10.79
CA ALA A 114 -2.33 7.72 9.75
C ALA A 114 -1.90 6.57 8.84
N SER A 115 -2.45 6.54 7.63
CA SER A 115 -2.02 5.64 6.56
C SER A 115 -1.28 6.43 5.48
N SER A 116 -0.66 5.74 4.53
CA SER A 116 0.13 6.41 3.50
C SER A 116 0.19 5.68 2.16
N MET A 117 0.38 6.47 1.11
CA MET A 117 0.70 6.03 -0.24
C MET A 117 2.19 6.24 -0.50
N LEU A 118 2.83 5.27 -1.14
CA LEU A 118 4.19 5.37 -1.67
C LEU A 118 4.15 5.53 -3.19
N LEU A 119 4.66 6.66 -3.68
CA LEU A 119 4.96 6.84 -5.11
C LEU A 119 6.40 6.37 -5.36
N ILE A 120 6.56 5.34 -6.18
CA ILE A 120 7.85 4.78 -6.58
C ILE A 120 8.17 5.29 -7.98
N SER A 121 9.41 5.76 -8.20
CA SER A 121 9.84 6.23 -9.51
C SER A 121 11.22 5.69 -9.88
N ALA A 122 11.36 5.29 -11.14
CA ALA A 122 12.64 4.87 -11.71
C ALA A 122 12.62 5.14 -13.23
N ARG A 123 13.72 5.65 -13.78
CA ARG A 123 13.92 5.84 -15.24
C ARG A 123 12.81 6.64 -15.94
N GLY A 124 12.20 7.61 -15.24
CA GLY A 124 11.11 8.42 -15.78
C GLY A 124 9.71 7.76 -15.67
N GLU A 125 9.62 6.57 -15.14
CA GLU A 125 8.38 5.85 -14.90
C GLU A 125 8.03 5.83 -13.43
N SER A 126 6.74 5.75 -13.11
CA SER A 126 6.23 5.77 -11.73
C SER A 126 5.16 4.72 -11.52
N PHE A 127 5.04 4.28 -10.27
CA PHE A 127 4.02 3.36 -9.79
C PHE A 127 3.54 3.81 -8.41
N ALA A 128 2.24 3.79 -8.15
CA ALA A 128 1.66 4.20 -6.87
C ALA A 128 1.15 2.99 -6.07
N TYR A 129 1.62 2.85 -4.84
CA TYR A 129 1.15 1.84 -3.89
C TYR A 129 0.39 2.52 -2.75
N PHE A 130 -0.89 2.25 -2.64
CA PHE A 130 -1.74 2.80 -1.58
C PHE A 130 -1.82 1.81 -0.41
N GLY A 131 -1.67 2.33 0.79
CA GLY A 131 -2.17 1.67 1.99
C GLY A 131 -3.68 1.79 2.10
N ASP A 132 -4.23 1.37 3.22
CA ASP A 132 -5.66 1.47 3.47
C ASP A 132 -6.11 2.91 3.50
N THR A 133 -7.27 3.19 2.89
CA THR A 133 -7.82 4.54 2.77
C THR A 133 -9.33 4.53 2.60
N GLY A 134 -10.00 5.46 3.26
CA GLY A 134 -11.38 5.82 2.91
C GLY A 134 -11.44 6.92 1.85
N ALA A 135 -12.60 7.11 1.24
CA ALA A 135 -12.84 8.23 0.34
C ALA A 135 -12.81 9.57 1.09
N ASP A 136 -12.29 10.62 0.46
CA ASP A 136 -12.19 11.95 1.07
C ASP A 136 -13.54 12.47 1.59
N ALA A 137 -14.62 12.17 0.88
CA ALA A 137 -15.98 12.57 1.28
C ALA A 137 -16.43 11.91 2.58
N VAL A 138 -16.08 10.62 2.80
CA VAL A 138 -16.43 9.85 4.00
C VAL A 138 -15.51 10.22 5.16
N GLU A 139 -14.21 10.28 4.91
CA GLU A 139 -13.18 10.61 5.90
C GLU A 139 -13.13 12.11 6.25
N ARG A 140 -13.87 12.94 5.51
CA ARG A 140 -13.83 14.42 5.62
C ARG A 140 -12.41 14.96 5.47
N SER A 141 -11.70 14.45 4.52
CA SER A 141 -10.29 14.77 4.25
C SER A 141 -10.09 15.37 2.86
N LYS A 142 -8.83 15.65 2.53
CA LYS A 142 -8.35 16.13 1.23
C LYS A 142 -7.09 15.34 0.79
N ASN A 143 -6.82 14.22 1.44
CA ASN A 143 -5.59 13.48 1.20
C ASN A 143 -5.57 12.81 -0.18
N LEU A 144 -6.70 12.20 -0.58
CA LEU A 144 -6.81 11.63 -1.93
C LEU A 144 -6.81 12.72 -2.99
N ASP A 145 -7.53 13.84 -2.80
CA ASP A 145 -7.49 14.99 -3.72
C ASP A 145 -6.05 15.50 -3.93
N ALA A 146 -5.28 15.64 -2.85
CA ALA A 146 -3.88 16.05 -2.93
C ALA A 146 -3.01 15.05 -3.72
N ILE A 147 -3.24 13.76 -3.53
CA ILE A 147 -2.55 12.69 -4.27
C ILE A 147 -2.96 12.70 -5.74
N TRP A 148 -4.24 12.89 -6.05
CA TRP A 148 -4.72 12.96 -7.44
C TRP A 148 -4.09 14.13 -8.20
N ARG A 149 -3.84 15.26 -7.56
CA ARG A 149 -3.10 16.40 -8.14
C ARG A 149 -1.65 16.05 -8.46
N VAL A 150 -1.04 15.14 -7.72
CA VAL A 150 0.33 14.66 -8.00
C VAL A 150 0.33 13.61 -9.13
N LEU A 151 -0.62 12.67 -9.12
CA LEU A 151 -0.66 11.58 -10.10
C LEU A 151 -1.20 12.02 -11.46
N GLY A 152 -2.13 12.98 -11.50
CA GLY A 152 -2.73 13.46 -12.76
C GLY A 152 -1.71 13.88 -13.83
N PRO A 153 -0.74 14.76 -13.53
CA PRO A 153 0.32 15.12 -14.49
C PRO A 153 1.17 13.91 -14.93
N LEU A 154 1.41 12.93 -14.05
CA LEU A 154 2.14 11.72 -14.42
C LEU A 154 1.36 10.83 -15.41
N ILE A 155 0.02 10.80 -15.29
CA ILE A 155 -0.85 10.13 -16.25
C ILE A 155 -0.83 10.85 -17.60
N GLN A 156 -0.97 12.17 -17.61
CA GLN A 156 -0.88 12.98 -18.85
C GLN A 156 0.44 12.73 -19.60
N GLN A 157 1.54 12.59 -18.87
CA GLN A 157 2.87 12.31 -19.40
C GLN A 157 3.11 10.84 -19.73
N LYS A 158 2.13 9.95 -19.47
CA LYS A 158 2.25 8.48 -19.56
C LYS A 158 3.37 7.90 -18.69
N ALA A 159 3.76 8.63 -17.66
CA ALA A 159 4.79 8.24 -16.71
C ALA A 159 4.25 7.33 -15.60
N LEU A 160 2.97 7.47 -15.20
CA LEU A 160 2.35 6.54 -14.26
C LEU A 160 1.97 5.25 -14.98
N LYS A 161 2.59 4.14 -14.59
CA LYS A 161 2.39 2.83 -15.23
C LYS A 161 1.26 2.02 -14.61
N GLY A 162 0.88 2.32 -13.40
CA GLY A 162 -0.22 1.66 -12.70
C GLY A 162 -0.26 2.05 -11.23
N MET A 163 -1.25 1.51 -10.55
CA MET A 163 -1.36 1.66 -9.10
C MET A 163 -1.97 0.41 -8.45
N ILE A 164 -1.71 0.26 -7.15
CA ILE A 164 -2.40 -0.69 -6.27
C ILE A 164 -3.21 0.14 -5.29
N ILE A 165 -4.51 -0.11 -5.19
CA ILE A 165 -5.40 0.56 -4.24
C ILE A 165 -6.41 -0.43 -3.68
N GLU A 166 -6.81 -0.23 -2.45
CA GLU A 166 -7.79 -1.08 -1.79
C GLU A 166 -9.21 -0.91 -2.34
N THR A 167 -10.00 -1.96 -2.22
CA THR A 167 -11.46 -1.92 -2.25
C THR A 167 -11.97 -3.03 -1.34
N SER A 168 -12.16 -2.70 -0.06
CA SER A 168 -12.30 -3.71 0.99
C SER A 168 -13.69 -4.32 1.08
N TYR A 169 -14.72 -3.55 0.75
CA TYR A 169 -16.12 -3.96 0.88
C TYR A 169 -16.88 -3.76 -0.43
N ASP A 170 -17.97 -4.50 -0.59
CA ASP A 170 -18.95 -4.26 -1.66
C ASP A 170 -19.83 -3.01 -1.37
N ASP A 171 -20.58 -2.56 -2.37
CA ASP A 171 -21.41 -1.34 -2.29
C ASP A 171 -22.59 -1.43 -1.33
N ALA A 172 -22.90 -2.60 -0.78
CA ALA A 172 -23.95 -2.76 0.23
C ALA A 172 -23.47 -2.37 1.63
N GLN A 173 -22.13 -2.21 1.84
CA GLN A 173 -21.59 -1.78 3.13
C GLN A 173 -21.96 -0.32 3.40
N PRO A 174 -22.62 0.00 4.53
CA PRO A 174 -22.95 1.38 4.89
C PRO A 174 -21.72 2.23 5.17
N ASP A 175 -21.74 3.50 4.78
CA ASP A 175 -20.61 4.42 4.93
C ASP A 175 -20.09 4.52 6.38
N ASN A 176 -20.98 4.47 7.38
CA ASN A 176 -20.62 4.51 8.81
C ASN A 176 -20.04 3.20 9.35
N LYS A 177 -19.91 2.16 8.52
CA LYS A 177 -19.32 0.86 8.85
C LYS A 177 -18.13 0.50 7.96
N LEU A 178 -17.63 1.46 7.18
CA LEU A 178 -16.49 1.25 6.29
C LEU A 178 -15.17 1.19 7.05
N LEU A 179 -15.09 1.77 8.25
CA LEU A 179 -13.87 1.77 9.07
C LEU A 179 -12.64 2.33 8.32
N GLY A 180 -12.86 3.33 7.45
CA GLY A 180 -11.78 3.96 6.69
C GLY A 180 -11.37 3.21 5.43
N HIS A 181 -12.30 2.46 4.83
CA HIS A 181 -12.05 1.69 3.60
C HIS A 181 -12.95 2.13 2.44
N LEU A 182 -12.62 1.65 1.25
CA LEU A 182 -13.35 1.92 0.01
C LEU A 182 -14.34 0.80 -0.35
N THR A 183 -15.38 1.21 -1.09
CA THR A 183 -16.25 0.34 -1.89
C THR A 183 -16.06 0.64 -3.38
N PRO A 184 -16.54 -0.19 -4.30
CA PRO A 184 -16.49 0.08 -5.74
C PRO A 184 -16.99 1.48 -6.12
N LYS A 185 -18.16 1.90 -5.63
CA LYS A 185 -18.74 3.21 -5.95
C LYS A 185 -17.86 4.36 -5.44
N LEU A 186 -17.26 4.21 -4.25
CA LEU A 186 -16.38 5.22 -3.67
C LEU A 186 -15.07 5.32 -4.44
N LEU A 187 -14.46 4.17 -4.78
CA LEU A 187 -13.26 4.15 -5.62
C LEU A 187 -13.52 4.80 -6.98
N LEU A 188 -14.62 4.46 -7.66
CA LEU A 188 -14.98 5.07 -8.94
C LEU A 188 -15.22 6.58 -8.83
N SER A 189 -15.81 7.04 -7.73
CA SER A 189 -15.96 8.46 -7.44
C SER A 189 -14.61 9.16 -7.30
N GLU A 190 -13.67 8.57 -6.55
CA GLU A 190 -12.31 9.09 -6.39
C GLU A 190 -11.54 9.09 -7.71
N LEU A 191 -11.65 8.03 -8.51
CA LEU A 191 -11.03 7.96 -9.84
C LEU A 191 -11.61 9.02 -10.79
N THR A 192 -12.88 9.38 -10.65
CA THR A 192 -13.48 10.50 -11.39
C THR A 192 -12.82 11.85 -11.05
N GLN A 193 -12.38 12.04 -9.78
CA GLN A 193 -11.59 13.23 -9.43
C GLN A 193 -10.19 13.16 -10.05
N LEU A 194 -9.53 11.98 -10.02
CA LEU A 194 -8.25 11.77 -10.67
C LEU A 194 -8.33 12.10 -12.18
N GLU A 195 -9.40 11.67 -12.86
CA GLU A 195 -9.60 11.93 -14.29
C GLU A 195 -9.57 13.44 -14.60
N LYS A 196 -10.16 14.28 -13.75
CA LYS A 196 -10.14 15.74 -13.93
C LYS A 196 -8.72 16.30 -13.93
N TYR A 197 -7.83 15.77 -13.07
CA TYR A 197 -6.43 16.20 -13.00
C TYR A 197 -5.57 15.56 -14.10
N SER A 198 -6.06 14.50 -14.74
CA SER A 198 -5.32 13.71 -15.73
C SER A 198 -5.55 14.17 -17.18
N GLY A 199 -6.27 15.27 -17.38
CA GLY A 199 -6.57 15.78 -18.73
C GLY A 199 -8.05 15.63 -19.12
N GLY A 200 -8.92 15.19 -18.24
CA GLY A 200 -10.36 15.05 -18.45
C GLY A 200 -10.78 13.70 -19.02
N ALA A 201 -11.99 13.66 -19.58
CA ALA A 201 -12.66 12.43 -19.98
C ALA A 201 -11.79 11.52 -20.87
N GLY A 202 -11.72 10.24 -20.49
CA GLY A 202 -10.96 9.21 -21.18
C GLY A 202 -9.45 9.18 -20.87
N SER A 203 -8.94 10.09 -20.04
CA SER A 203 -7.52 10.12 -19.69
C SER A 203 -7.06 8.93 -18.84
N LEU A 204 -7.99 8.23 -18.18
CA LEU A 204 -7.70 7.03 -17.39
C LEU A 204 -7.89 5.73 -18.18
N LYS A 205 -8.27 5.81 -19.46
CA LYS A 205 -8.50 4.61 -20.26
C LYS A 205 -7.25 3.71 -20.27
N ASP A 206 -7.50 2.42 -20.03
CA ASP A 206 -6.49 1.35 -19.98
C ASP A 206 -5.43 1.51 -18.86
N LEU A 207 -5.55 2.49 -17.94
CA LEU A 207 -4.66 2.59 -16.79
C LEU A 207 -4.81 1.33 -15.90
N PRO A 208 -3.71 0.58 -15.66
CA PRO A 208 -3.77 -0.60 -14.83
C PRO A 208 -3.95 -0.23 -13.35
N ILE A 209 -5.00 -0.76 -12.73
CA ILE A 209 -5.28 -0.59 -11.29
C ILE A 209 -5.47 -1.96 -10.67
N VAL A 210 -4.54 -2.36 -9.80
CA VAL A 210 -4.67 -3.59 -9.01
C VAL A 210 -5.54 -3.31 -7.80
N ILE A 211 -6.62 -4.08 -7.67
CA ILE A 211 -7.48 -4.03 -6.50
C ILE A 211 -6.90 -4.94 -5.43
N SER A 212 -6.71 -4.38 -4.24
CA SER A 212 -6.14 -5.06 -3.09
C SER A 212 -7.06 -4.99 -1.87
N HIS A 213 -6.65 -5.67 -0.79
CA HIS A 213 -7.23 -5.58 0.55
C HIS A 213 -8.73 -5.92 0.62
N ILE A 214 -9.22 -6.82 -0.23
CA ILE A 214 -10.60 -7.30 -0.19
C ILE A 214 -10.81 -8.07 1.12
N LYS A 215 -11.72 -7.60 1.95
CA LYS A 215 -12.01 -8.27 3.25
C LYS A 215 -12.69 -9.62 3.02
N PRO A 216 -12.15 -10.71 3.59
CA PRO A 216 -12.79 -12.02 3.52
C PRO A 216 -14.10 -12.02 4.27
N THR A 217 -14.98 -12.96 3.94
CA THR A 217 -16.24 -13.19 4.67
C THR A 217 -16.27 -14.58 5.28
N LEU A 218 -16.93 -14.71 6.43
CA LEU A 218 -17.25 -15.99 7.05
C LEU A 218 -18.65 -16.51 6.64
N VAL A 219 -19.35 -15.76 5.78
CA VAL A 219 -20.69 -16.14 5.32
C VAL A 219 -20.56 -17.14 4.17
N ALA A 220 -21.05 -18.36 4.38
CA ALA A 220 -21.03 -19.40 3.35
C ALA A 220 -21.75 -18.97 2.07
N GLY A 221 -21.16 -19.29 0.92
CA GLY A 221 -21.73 -18.98 -0.40
C GLY A 221 -21.58 -17.54 -0.86
N LYS A 222 -20.90 -16.67 -0.09
CA LYS A 222 -20.53 -15.32 -0.53
C LYS A 222 -19.08 -15.29 -1.04
N ASP A 223 -18.90 -14.62 -2.18
CA ASP A 223 -17.58 -14.33 -2.75
C ASP A 223 -17.42 -12.79 -2.87
N PRO A 224 -16.79 -12.15 -1.88
CA PRO A 224 -16.58 -10.70 -1.90
C PRO A 224 -15.76 -10.22 -3.12
N GLN A 225 -14.77 -11.00 -3.56
CA GLN A 225 -13.96 -10.63 -4.71
C GLN A 225 -14.79 -10.61 -6.01
N ALA A 226 -15.57 -11.65 -6.25
CA ALA A 226 -16.45 -11.71 -7.43
C ALA A 226 -17.47 -10.56 -7.43
N LEU A 227 -18.05 -10.23 -6.27
CA LEU A 227 -19.02 -9.15 -6.13
C LEU A 227 -18.39 -7.77 -6.40
N ILE A 228 -17.24 -7.47 -5.78
CA ILE A 228 -16.49 -6.23 -6.01
C ILE A 228 -16.08 -6.13 -7.48
N GLN A 229 -15.61 -7.21 -8.09
CA GLN A 229 -15.25 -7.24 -9.50
C GLN A 229 -16.44 -6.93 -10.41
N GLN A 230 -17.60 -7.51 -10.12
CA GLN A 230 -18.84 -7.25 -10.84
C GLN A 230 -19.25 -5.76 -10.73
N GLN A 231 -19.22 -5.19 -9.52
CA GLN A 231 -19.61 -3.80 -9.26
C GLN A 231 -18.65 -2.81 -9.93
N LEU A 232 -17.32 -3.03 -9.83
CA LEU A 232 -16.34 -2.22 -10.52
C LEU A 232 -16.50 -2.29 -12.04
N SER A 233 -16.73 -3.49 -12.59
CA SER A 233 -16.93 -3.66 -14.04
C SER A 233 -18.19 -2.95 -14.52
N ALA A 234 -19.28 -3.04 -13.78
CA ALA A 234 -20.55 -2.41 -14.12
C ALA A 234 -20.50 -0.87 -14.08
N GLY A 235 -19.74 -0.31 -13.12
CA GLY A 235 -19.59 1.14 -12.96
C GLY A 235 -18.43 1.78 -13.72
N ASN A 236 -17.61 1.02 -14.44
CA ASN A 236 -16.37 1.46 -15.08
C ASN A 236 -16.56 2.30 -16.34
N SER A 237 -17.16 3.47 -16.22
CA SER A 237 -17.26 4.45 -17.32
C SER A 237 -15.93 5.12 -17.68
N LEU A 238 -14.94 5.04 -16.80
CA LEU A 238 -13.61 5.63 -16.96
C LEU A 238 -12.69 4.79 -17.85
N GLY A 239 -13.06 3.53 -18.14
CA GLY A 239 -12.28 2.62 -18.99
C GLY A 239 -10.95 2.15 -18.36
N VAL A 240 -10.79 2.25 -17.03
CA VAL A 240 -9.61 1.73 -16.35
C VAL A 240 -9.53 0.21 -16.42
N LYS A 241 -8.31 -0.33 -16.41
CA LYS A 241 -8.08 -1.78 -16.39
C LYS A 241 -7.94 -2.28 -14.96
N PHE A 242 -9.06 -2.71 -14.35
CA PHE A 242 -9.00 -3.35 -13.03
C PHE A 242 -8.38 -4.74 -13.11
N MET A 243 -7.49 -5.03 -12.17
CA MET A 243 -6.77 -6.30 -12.06
C MET A 243 -6.96 -6.87 -10.65
N PHE A 244 -7.29 -8.15 -10.59
CA PHE A 244 -7.45 -8.91 -9.34
C PHE A 244 -6.38 -9.98 -9.30
N MET A 245 -5.40 -9.81 -8.43
CA MET A 245 -4.24 -10.69 -8.35
C MET A 245 -4.31 -11.56 -7.12
N GLN A 246 -3.81 -12.78 -7.27
CA GLN A 246 -3.65 -13.71 -6.16
C GLN A 246 -2.23 -13.63 -5.59
N GLN A 247 -2.05 -14.12 -4.35
CA GLN A 247 -0.72 -14.18 -3.74
C GLN A 247 0.24 -15.00 -4.61
N GLY A 248 1.35 -14.40 -4.99
CA GLY A 248 2.37 -15.02 -5.85
C GLY A 248 2.25 -14.66 -7.34
N ASP A 249 1.16 -14.03 -7.77
CA ASP A 249 1.02 -13.55 -9.14
C ASP A 249 2.05 -12.46 -9.45
N LYS A 250 2.35 -12.33 -10.74
CA LYS A 250 3.24 -11.28 -11.27
C LYS A 250 2.52 -10.49 -12.34
N ALA A 251 2.65 -9.18 -12.27
CA ALA A 251 2.24 -8.27 -13.34
C ALA A 251 3.43 -7.41 -13.78
N VAL A 252 3.43 -7.05 -15.05
CA VAL A 252 4.34 -6.06 -15.64
C VAL A 252 3.48 -4.89 -16.11
N PHE A 253 3.89 -3.68 -15.76
CA PHE A 253 3.17 -2.44 -16.01
C PHE A 253 3.95 -1.55 -17.00
#